data_643d89a39687eced9fb0fe6a18ca81e6
#
_entry.id   643d89a39687eced9fb0fe6a18ca81e6
#
_cell.length_a   1.000
_cell.length_b   1.000
_cell.length_c   1.000
_cell.angle_alpha   90.00
_cell.angle_beta   90.00
_cell.angle_gamma   90.00
#
_symmetry.space_group_name_H-M   'P 1'
#
loop_
_entity.id
_entity.type
_entity.pdbx_description
1 polymer ?
#
loop_
_entity_poly.entity_id
_entity_poly.type
_entity_poly.pdbx_seq_one_letter_code
_entity_poly.pdbx_strand_id
1 'polypeptide(L)' 'MSHKLPIVSREDLVKYLAKQGFEAKRQKSSHVVVQKEWHVFSVPLHRELKKGTLIGILKQAGIEVEDFKLGFR' A
#
# COMPACT_ATOMS: atom_id res chain seq x y z
N MET A 1 -18.91 15.88 -3.11
CA MET A 1 -17.55 15.66 -2.70
C MET A 1 -17.02 14.40 -3.25
N SER A 2 -15.87 14.49 -3.78
CA SER A 2 -15.22 13.34 -4.36
C SER A 2 -14.51 12.53 -3.28
N HIS A 3 -14.78 11.23 -3.24
CA HIS A 3 -14.12 10.33 -2.34
C HIS A 3 -13.30 9.30 -3.10
N LYS A 4 -12.93 9.67 -4.31
CA LYS A 4 -12.15 8.75 -5.13
C LYS A 4 -10.75 8.57 -4.57
N LEU A 5 -10.29 7.34 -4.60
CA LEU A 5 -8.91 7.07 -4.27
C LEU A 5 -8.02 7.55 -5.41
N PRO A 6 -6.83 8.05 -5.09
CA PRO A 6 -5.91 8.44 -6.14
C PRO A 6 -5.42 7.22 -6.90
N ILE A 7 -4.95 7.45 -8.10
CA ILE A 7 -4.29 6.40 -8.86
C ILE A 7 -2.90 6.25 -8.27
N VAL A 8 -2.57 5.05 -7.85
CA VAL A 8 -1.34 4.79 -7.09
C VAL A 8 -0.51 3.75 -7.79
N SER A 9 0.76 4.05 -7.99
CA SER A 9 1.68 3.06 -8.51
C SER A 9 2.22 2.24 -7.35
N ARG A 10 2.82 1.08 -7.69
CA ARG A 10 3.44 0.24 -6.66
C ARG A 10 4.50 1.01 -5.87
N GLU A 11 5.26 1.83 -6.56
CA GLU A 11 6.35 2.57 -5.93
C GLU A 11 5.82 3.59 -4.94
N ASP A 12 4.77 4.29 -5.35
CA ASP A 12 4.16 5.27 -4.48
C ASP A 12 3.58 4.63 -3.23
N LEU A 13 2.94 3.48 -3.40
CA LEU A 13 2.36 2.79 -2.26
C LEU A 13 3.42 2.29 -1.31
N VAL A 14 4.50 1.71 -1.84
CA VAL A 14 5.59 1.21 -1.00
C VAL A 14 6.22 2.36 -0.23
N LYS A 15 6.40 3.51 -0.87
CA LYS A 15 6.92 4.69 -0.17
C LYS A 15 6.00 5.14 0.94
N TYR A 16 4.71 5.15 0.68
CA TYR A 16 3.74 5.53 1.70
C TYR A 16 3.80 4.56 2.87
N LEU A 17 3.84 3.27 2.58
CA LEU A 17 3.90 2.26 3.63
C LEU A 17 5.19 2.39 4.44
N ALA A 18 6.29 2.73 3.79
CA ALA A 18 7.55 2.94 4.50
C ALA A 18 7.41 4.07 5.51
N LYS A 19 6.70 5.13 5.15
CA LYS A 19 6.46 6.22 6.08
C LYS A 19 5.62 5.78 7.26
N GLN A 20 4.79 4.76 7.06
CA GLN A 20 3.95 4.22 8.12
C GLN A 20 4.69 3.18 8.96
N GLY A 21 5.94 2.93 8.66
CA GLY A 21 6.74 2.00 9.45
C GLY A 21 6.90 0.62 8.84
N PHE A 22 6.39 0.39 7.66
CA PHE A 22 6.54 -0.89 7.00
C PHE A 22 7.88 -0.98 6.29
N GLU A 23 8.54 -2.13 6.39
CA GLU A 23 9.79 -2.37 5.72
C GLU A 23 9.59 -3.36 4.59
N ALA A 24 10.24 -3.10 3.47
CA ALA A 24 10.26 -4.06 2.38
C ALA A 24 11.26 -5.15 2.75
N LYS A 25 10.76 -6.36 3.00
CA LYS A 25 11.60 -7.46 3.47
C LYS A 25 12.20 -8.27 2.35
N ARG A 26 11.42 -8.53 1.34
CA ARG A 26 11.92 -9.29 0.19
C ARG A 26 11.04 -9.03 -1.02
N GLN A 27 11.62 -9.21 -2.16
CA GLN A 27 10.89 -9.13 -3.43
C GLN A 27 10.93 -10.50 -4.05
N LYS A 28 9.76 -10.95 -4.47
CA LYS A 28 9.63 -12.28 -5.03
C LYS A 28 8.76 -12.19 -6.26
N SER A 29 9.34 -12.49 -7.41
CA SER A 29 8.62 -12.39 -8.68
C SER A 29 8.00 -11.02 -8.83
N SER A 30 6.68 -10.96 -8.86
CA SER A 30 5.97 -9.71 -9.08
C SER A 30 5.37 -9.15 -7.81
N HIS A 31 5.92 -9.51 -6.65
CA HIS A 31 5.41 -9.03 -5.37
C HIS A 31 6.56 -8.62 -4.47
N VAL A 32 6.30 -7.63 -3.63
CA VAL A 32 7.24 -7.28 -2.58
C VAL A 32 6.54 -7.53 -1.25
N VAL A 33 7.24 -8.19 -0.33
CA VAL A 33 6.71 -8.47 1.00
C VAL A 33 7.11 -7.35 1.93
N VAL A 34 6.13 -6.76 2.59
CA VAL A 34 6.37 -5.69 3.55
C VAL A 34 5.94 -6.16 4.93
N GLN A 35 6.57 -5.63 5.94
CA GLN A 35 6.31 -6.04 7.31
C GLN A 35 6.43 -4.87 8.27
N LYS A 36 5.53 -4.83 9.22
CA LYS A 36 5.59 -3.93 10.36
C LYS A 36 5.11 -4.71 11.56
N GLU A 37 6.03 -4.99 12.49
CA GLU A 37 5.71 -5.86 13.62
C GLU A 37 5.20 -7.20 13.11
N TRP A 38 3.99 -7.59 13.45
CA TRP A 38 3.43 -8.85 12.96
C TRP A 38 2.55 -8.72 11.73
N HIS A 39 2.43 -7.50 11.21
CA HIS A 39 1.68 -7.29 9.98
C HIS A 39 2.58 -7.58 8.80
N VAL A 40 2.31 -8.66 8.11
CA VAL A 40 3.11 -9.07 6.95
C VAL A 40 2.17 -9.30 5.78
N PHE A 41 2.43 -8.67 4.67
CA PHE A 41 1.63 -8.90 3.47
C PHE A 41 2.42 -8.54 2.23
N SER A 42 1.88 -8.93 1.08
CA SER A 42 2.52 -8.70 -0.21
C SER A 42 1.87 -7.56 -0.96
N VAL A 43 2.68 -6.77 -1.63
CA VAL A 43 2.21 -5.72 -2.51
C VAL A 43 2.55 -6.13 -3.95
N PRO A 44 1.55 -6.24 -4.83
CA PRO A 44 1.83 -6.58 -6.22
C PRO A 44 2.63 -5.48 -6.89
N LEU A 45 3.61 -5.86 -7.67
CA LEU A 45 4.45 -4.89 -8.37
C LEU A 45 3.84 -4.51 -9.71
N HIS A 46 2.62 -4.02 -9.66
CA HIS A 46 1.95 -3.51 -10.83
C HIS A 46 2.20 -2.03 -10.97
N ARG A 47 2.29 -1.59 -12.20
CA ARG A 47 2.54 -0.19 -12.47
C ARG A 47 1.45 0.68 -11.86
N GLU A 48 0.23 0.21 -11.93
CA GLU A 48 -0.92 0.93 -11.44
C GLU A 48 -1.78 -0.03 -10.65
N LEU A 49 -2.09 0.30 -9.42
CA LEU A 49 -2.87 -0.58 -8.56
C LEU A 49 -4.35 -0.29 -8.72
N LYS A 50 -5.11 -1.36 -8.91
CA LYS A 50 -6.56 -1.24 -9.01
C LYS A 50 -7.12 -0.88 -7.65
N LYS A 51 -8.25 -0.19 -7.68
CA LYS A 51 -8.90 0.30 -6.48
C LYS A 51 -9.12 -0.82 -5.45
N GLY A 52 -9.66 -1.95 -5.90
CA GLY A 52 -9.92 -3.06 -4.99
C GLY A 52 -8.66 -3.60 -4.34
N THR A 53 -7.59 -3.72 -5.14
CA THR A 53 -6.32 -4.18 -4.63
C THR A 53 -5.77 -3.21 -3.59
N LEU A 54 -5.84 -1.93 -3.89
CA LEU A 54 -5.35 -0.91 -2.98
C LEU A 54 -6.10 -0.94 -1.66
N ILE A 55 -7.43 -1.02 -1.72
CA ILE A 55 -8.24 -1.07 -0.51
C ILE A 55 -7.89 -2.31 0.32
N GLY A 56 -7.71 -3.45 -0.34
CA GLY A 56 -7.33 -4.67 0.34
C GLY A 56 -6.01 -4.55 1.06
N ILE A 57 -5.04 -3.91 0.42
CA ILE A 57 -3.73 -3.70 1.02
C ILE A 57 -3.84 -2.78 2.24
N LEU A 58 -4.58 -1.70 2.12
CA LEU A 58 -4.75 -0.78 3.23
C LEU A 58 -5.41 -1.47 4.42
N LYS A 59 -6.39 -2.33 4.16
CA LYS A 59 -7.01 -3.11 5.22
C LYS A 59 -6.02 -4.00 5.94
N GLN A 60 -5.18 -4.69 5.19
CA GLN A 60 -4.18 -5.55 5.80
C GLN A 60 -3.17 -4.76 6.61
N ALA A 61 -2.89 -3.56 6.17
CA ALA A 61 -1.94 -2.69 6.87
C ALA A 61 -2.57 -2.01 8.09
N GLY A 62 -3.88 -2.13 8.25
CA GLY A 62 -4.56 -1.45 9.35
C GLY A 62 -4.71 0.04 9.12
N ILE A 63 -4.69 0.47 7.87
CA ILE A 63 -4.76 1.88 7.52
C ILE A 63 -6.15 2.19 6.97
N GLU A 64 -6.78 3.21 7.55
CA GLU A 64 -8.07 3.65 7.07
C GLU A 64 -7.92 4.32 5.72
N VAL A 65 -8.88 4.09 4.83
CA VAL A 65 -8.85 4.70 3.51
C VAL A 65 -8.78 6.23 3.62
N GLU A 66 -9.50 6.79 4.57
CA GLU A 66 -9.51 8.24 4.75
C GLU A 66 -8.14 8.76 5.16
N ASP A 67 -7.47 8.03 6.05
CA ASP A 67 -6.13 8.42 6.47
C ASP A 67 -5.15 8.36 5.31
N PHE A 68 -5.30 7.33 4.47
CA PHE A 68 -4.46 7.20 3.30
C PHE A 68 -4.64 8.40 2.36
N LYS A 69 -5.88 8.78 2.11
CA LYS A 69 -6.15 9.91 1.23
C LYS A 69 -5.53 11.19 1.73
N LEU A 70 -5.56 11.40 3.04
CA LEU A 70 -5.00 12.60 3.63
C LEU A 70 -3.48 12.60 3.63
N GLY A 71 -2.88 11.45 3.83
CA GLY A 71 -1.44 11.35 3.94
C GLY A 71 -0.71 11.09 2.63
N PHE A 72 -1.45 10.69 1.60
CA PHE A 72 -0.83 10.36 0.32
C PHE A 72 -0.81 11.58 -0.59
N ARG A 73 0.37 12.05 -0.89
CA ARG A 73 0.50 13.23 -1.74
C ARG A 73 1.75 13.15 -2.57
#